data_86881935e17e27562ef43d1b3e24d2d4
#
_entry.id   86881935e17e27562ef43d1b3e24d2d4
#
_cell.length_a   1.000
_cell.length_b   1.000
_cell.length_c   1.000
_cell.angle_alpha   90.00
_cell.angle_beta   90.00
_cell.angle_gamma   90.00
#
_symmetry.space_group_name_H-M   'P 1'
#
loop_
_entity.id
_entity.type
_entity.pdbx_description
1 polymer ?
#
loop_
_entity_poly.entity_id
_entity_poly.type
_entity_poly.pdbx_seq_one_letter_code
_entity_poly.pdbx_strand_id
1 'polypeptide(L)'
;MEEWTQRCLCLNYKRPLLVTAPIKAIDFIEVLTHEAYQLGINDIYFDWYDDDLKHEQLLHLSDEELVKSPFWNKVIYDEYAKKNAAFLMLCSDDIDLMNDIPEEKITLTSRHNRASRPLFREMQRVDEVPWCIALVPTLGYAKKVFPDSLDPVFDMWDAIFKCCLVYEENPIEAWDMKVKRNQSRCDLLNNYQFQFLHYTNSLGTDLIIELPKNHIWSGAGKENKDGLPLIVNMPSEEVFTSPKYDGVNGIVYSARPLVYSGALINNFSFRFENGKVIEVKAEKGQEILENMIKTDEGASYLGEVALVDYDSPISNTNIIFYETLYDENASCHLALGDSFPSCLLDGENMSKEELRECGLNQSNVHTDFMVGTSDLKIIGITFDGEEKNIFENGNFILR
;
A
#
# COMPACT_ATOMS: atom_id res chain seq x y z
N MET A 1 11.72 -14.52 -13.77
CA MET A 1 10.26 -14.64 -13.63
C MET A 1 9.87 -15.94 -12.88
N GLU A 2 10.44 -17.08 -13.26
CA GLU A 2 10.13 -18.40 -12.68
C GLU A 2 10.28 -18.46 -11.15
N GLU A 3 11.43 -18.10 -10.60
CA GLU A 3 11.66 -18.12 -9.14
C GLU A 3 10.92 -17.01 -8.40
N TRP A 4 10.63 -15.88 -9.07
CA TRP A 4 9.94 -14.76 -8.50
C TRP A 4 8.45 -15.07 -8.22
N THR A 5 7.75 -15.61 -9.19
CA THR A 5 6.35 -16.08 -9.01
C THR A 5 6.26 -17.19 -7.96
N GLN A 6 7.30 -17.98 -7.83
CA GLN A 6 7.40 -19.00 -6.79
C GLN A 6 7.45 -18.40 -5.38
N ARG A 7 8.18 -17.31 -5.19
CA ARG A 7 8.38 -16.69 -3.86
C ARG A 7 7.25 -15.73 -3.47
N CYS A 8 6.81 -14.87 -4.38
CA CYS A 8 5.75 -13.90 -4.05
C CYS A 8 4.38 -14.54 -3.86
N LEU A 9 4.08 -15.57 -4.64
CA LEU A 9 2.78 -16.23 -4.69
C LEU A 9 2.82 -17.70 -4.23
N CYS A 10 3.96 -18.17 -3.74
CA CYS A 10 4.15 -19.58 -3.32
C CYS A 10 3.71 -20.60 -4.38
N LEU A 11 3.94 -20.30 -5.67
CA LEU A 11 3.46 -21.13 -6.80
C LEU A 11 4.19 -22.46 -6.95
N ASN A 12 5.38 -22.62 -6.35
CA ASN A 12 6.11 -23.89 -6.30
C ASN A 12 5.33 -25.06 -5.65
N TYR A 13 4.22 -24.77 -4.98
CA TYR A 13 3.34 -25.77 -4.36
C TYR A 13 2.18 -26.21 -5.27
N LYS A 14 2.24 -25.87 -6.57
CA LYS A 14 1.23 -26.25 -7.59
C LYS A 14 -0.21 -25.89 -7.19
N ARG A 15 -0.37 -24.78 -6.49
CA ARG A 15 -1.69 -24.27 -6.11
C ARG A 15 -2.37 -23.60 -7.31
N PRO A 16 -3.71 -23.52 -7.33
CA PRO A 16 -4.42 -22.75 -8.33
C PRO A 16 -3.99 -21.28 -8.29
N LEU A 17 -4.15 -20.57 -9.41
CA LEU A 17 -3.85 -19.16 -9.55
C LEU A 17 -5.09 -18.39 -10.01
N LEU A 18 -5.47 -17.34 -9.27
CA LEU A 18 -6.46 -16.38 -9.71
C LEU A 18 -5.75 -15.06 -10.04
N VAL A 19 -5.93 -14.60 -11.27
CA VAL A 19 -5.33 -13.33 -11.76
C VAL A 19 -6.43 -12.35 -12.05
N THR A 20 -6.45 -11.22 -11.32
CA THR A 20 -7.24 -10.04 -11.68
C THR A 20 -6.38 -9.14 -12.53
N ALA A 21 -6.82 -8.77 -13.73
CA ALA A 21 -6.00 -8.01 -14.67
C ALA A 21 -6.81 -7.13 -15.61
N PRO A 22 -6.25 -5.97 -16.02
CA PRO A 22 -6.85 -5.19 -17.11
C PRO A 22 -6.71 -5.94 -18.43
N ILE A 23 -7.78 -6.04 -19.20
CA ILE A 23 -7.78 -6.70 -20.51
C ILE A 23 -6.75 -6.08 -21.48
N LYS A 24 -6.44 -4.79 -21.30
CA LYS A 24 -5.47 -4.05 -22.10
C LYS A 24 -4.01 -4.48 -21.87
N ALA A 25 -3.74 -5.29 -20.83
CA ALA A 25 -2.41 -5.85 -20.55
C ALA A 25 -2.27 -7.31 -21.04
N ILE A 26 -3.06 -7.73 -22.02
CA ILE A 26 -3.14 -9.12 -22.49
C ILE A 26 -1.77 -9.70 -22.89
N ASP A 27 -0.90 -8.90 -23.53
CA ASP A 27 0.43 -9.35 -23.95
C ASP A 27 1.29 -9.80 -22.75
N PHE A 28 1.22 -9.07 -21.63
CA PHE A 28 1.89 -9.46 -20.41
C PHE A 28 1.26 -10.72 -19.80
N ILE A 29 -0.06 -10.83 -19.83
CA ILE A 29 -0.80 -11.98 -19.30
C ILE A 29 -0.49 -13.26 -20.08
N GLU A 30 -0.25 -13.17 -21.39
CA GLU A 30 0.19 -14.32 -22.20
C GLU A 30 1.55 -14.84 -21.70
N VAL A 31 2.52 -13.95 -21.45
CA VAL A 31 3.83 -14.31 -20.90
C VAL A 31 3.68 -14.92 -19.50
N LEU A 32 2.91 -14.27 -18.61
CA LEU A 32 2.64 -14.76 -17.26
C LEU A 32 2.03 -16.17 -17.29
N THR A 33 1.06 -16.37 -18.17
CA THR A 33 0.36 -17.66 -18.32
C THR A 33 1.31 -18.75 -18.80
N HIS A 34 2.17 -18.45 -19.77
CA HIS A 34 3.19 -19.37 -20.25
C HIS A 34 4.10 -19.83 -19.10
N GLU A 35 4.63 -18.88 -18.33
CA GLU A 35 5.51 -19.17 -17.17
C GLU A 35 4.78 -19.97 -16.09
N ALA A 36 3.51 -19.63 -15.80
CA ALA A 36 2.71 -20.37 -14.83
C ALA A 36 2.55 -21.86 -15.23
N TYR A 37 2.29 -22.15 -16.52
CA TYR A 37 2.21 -23.53 -17.01
C TYR A 37 3.56 -24.23 -16.97
N GLN A 38 4.69 -23.55 -17.22
CA GLN A 38 6.02 -24.14 -17.06
C GLN A 38 6.30 -24.56 -15.60
N LEU A 39 5.76 -23.82 -14.64
CA LEU A 39 5.80 -24.17 -13.21
C LEU A 39 4.84 -25.33 -12.84
N GLY A 40 4.03 -25.82 -13.79
CA GLY A 40 3.08 -26.91 -13.59
C GLY A 40 1.78 -26.50 -12.93
N ILE A 41 1.43 -25.22 -12.97
CA ILE A 41 0.12 -24.72 -12.53
C ILE A 41 -0.88 -25.02 -13.62
N ASN A 42 -1.91 -25.79 -13.32
CA ASN A 42 -2.89 -26.25 -14.31
C ASN A 42 -4.29 -25.66 -14.13
N ASP A 43 -4.53 -24.97 -13.02
CA ASP A 43 -5.82 -24.33 -12.69
C ASP A 43 -5.57 -22.80 -12.56
N ILE A 44 -5.83 -22.08 -13.65
CA ILE A 44 -5.65 -20.62 -13.71
C ILE A 44 -6.99 -20.00 -14.09
N TYR A 45 -7.47 -19.06 -13.27
CA TYR A 45 -8.65 -18.26 -13.55
C TYR A 45 -8.27 -16.80 -13.76
N PHE A 46 -8.84 -16.15 -14.77
CA PHE A 46 -8.65 -14.75 -15.07
C PHE A 46 -9.93 -13.96 -14.79
N ASP A 47 -9.86 -13.00 -13.87
CA ASP A 47 -10.88 -12.01 -13.58
C ASP A 47 -10.52 -10.71 -14.29
N TRP A 48 -11.07 -10.53 -15.48
CA TRP A 48 -10.75 -9.41 -16.36
C TRP A 48 -11.53 -8.16 -15.99
N TYR A 49 -10.88 -7.00 -16.07
CA TYR A 49 -11.53 -5.72 -15.97
C TYR A 49 -11.08 -4.77 -17.09
N ASP A 50 -11.86 -3.73 -17.34
CA ASP A 50 -11.55 -2.65 -18.27
C ASP A 50 -12.10 -1.34 -17.71
N ASP A 51 -11.26 -0.30 -17.67
CA ASP A 51 -11.62 0.98 -17.07
C ASP A 51 -12.64 1.74 -17.91
N ASP A 52 -12.61 1.62 -19.25
CA ASP A 52 -13.61 2.27 -20.10
C ASP A 52 -15.01 1.67 -19.86
N LEU A 53 -15.10 0.34 -19.72
CA LEU A 53 -16.36 -0.31 -19.38
C LEU A 53 -16.85 0.03 -17.98
N LYS A 54 -15.93 0.14 -17.02
CA LYS A 54 -16.25 0.58 -15.66
C LYS A 54 -16.75 2.02 -15.65
N HIS A 55 -16.11 2.91 -16.39
CA HIS A 55 -16.52 4.29 -16.55
C HIS A 55 -17.94 4.40 -17.11
N GLU A 56 -18.24 3.68 -18.21
CA GLU A 56 -19.60 3.63 -18.79
C GLU A 56 -20.64 3.12 -17.78
N GLN A 57 -20.30 2.10 -16.97
CA GLN A 57 -21.19 1.63 -15.92
C GLN A 57 -21.47 2.71 -14.88
N LEU A 58 -20.45 3.42 -14.40
CA LEU A 58 -20.58 4.49 -13.43
C LEU A 58 -21.39 5.67 -13.95
N LEU A 59 -21.28 5.98 -15.23
CA LEU A 59 -22.09 7.04 -15.86
C LEU A 59 -23.57 6.69 -15.96
N HIS A 60 -23.89 5.44 -16.33
CA HIS A 60 -25.25 5.08 -16.78
C HIS A 60 -26.08 4.33 -15.73
N LEU A 61 -25.43 3.64 -14.77
CA LEU A 61 -26.15 2.88 -13.77
C LEU A 61 -26.54 3.72 -12.56
N SER A 62 -27.69 3.41 -11.97
CA SER A 62 -28.07 3.95 -10.67
C SER A 62 -27.26 3.32 -9.53
N ASP A 63 -27.22 3.96 -8.36
CA ASP A 63 -26.54 3.45 -7.19
C ASP A 63 -27.05 2.06 -6.77
N GLU A 64 -28.37 1.81 -6.92
CA GLU A 64 -28.98 0.51 -6.64
C GLU A 64 -28.50 -0.59 -7.60
N GLU A 65 -28.19 -0.23 -8.85
CA GLU A 65 -27.69 -1.17 -9.86
C GLU A 65 -26.19 -1.43 -9.68
N LEU A 66 -25.43 -0.42 -9.33
CA LEU A 66 -23.99 -0.52 -9.07
C LEU A 66 -23.64 -1.46 -7.91
N VAL A 67 -24.53 -1.59 -6.92
CA VAL A 67 -24.35 -2.50 -5.77
C VAL A 67 -24.96 -3.90 -6.00
N LYS A 68 -25.29 -4.26 -7.22
CA LYS A 68 -25.74 -5.61 -7.60
C LYS A 68 -24.59 -6.43 -8.17
N SER A 69 -23.76 -7.02 -7.31
CA SER A 69 -22.76 -7.97 -7.79
C SER A 69 -23.39 -9.30 -8.20
N PRO A 70 -22.97 -9.86 -9.36
CA PRO A 70 -23.35 -11.20 -9.72
C PRO A 70 -22.88 -12.20 -8.66
N PHE A 71 -23.72 -13.17 -8.28
CA PHE A 71 -23.39 -14.15 -7.24
C PHE A 71 -22.13 -14.98 -7.55
N TRP A 72 -21.81 -15.18 -8.84
CA TRP A 72 -20.64 -15.95 -9.26
C TRP A 72 -19.33 -15.28 -8.88
N ASN A 73 -19.25 -13.96 -8.76
CA ASN A 73 -18.04 -13.28 -8.27
C ASN A 73 -17.65 -13.81 -6.88
N LYS A 74 -18.64 -13.86 -5.95
CA LYS A 74 -18.43 -14.43 -4.63
C LYS A 74 -18.02 -15.90 -4.71
N VAL A 75 -18.75 -16.68 -5.50
CA VAL A 75 -18.52 -18.13 -5.60
C VAL A 75 -17.11 -18.43 -6.12
N ILE A 76 -16.66 -17.75 -7.15
CA ILE A 76 -15.33 -17.96 -7.74
C ILE A 76 -14.23 -17.65 -6.71
N TYR A 77 -14.27 -16.48 -6.09
CA TYR A 77 -13.26 -16.10 -5.10
C TYR A 77 -13.26 -17.03 -3.88
N ASP A 78 -14.44 -17.38 -3.36
CA ASP A 78 -14.57 -18.29 -2.23
C ASP A 78 -14.05 -19.71 -2.56
N GLU A 79 -14.32 -20.21 -3.77
CA GLU A 79 -13.82 -21.54 -4.20
C GLU A 79 -12.30 -21.56 -4.39
N TYR A 80 -11.72 -20.51 -4.99
CA TYR A 80 -10.26 -20.39 -5.11
C TYR A 80 -9.59 -20.19 -3.74
N ALA A 81 -10.18 -19.40 -2.85
CA ALA A 81 -9.69 -19.25 -1.48
C ALA A 81 -9.70 -20.58 -0.71
N LYS A 82 -10.79 -21.35 -0.78
CA LYS A 82 -10.87 -22.71 -0.16
C LYS A 82 -9.87 -23.70 -0.72
N LYS A 83 -9.49 -23.56 -2.00
CA LYS A 83 -8.43 -24.37 -2.63
C LYS A 83 -7.02 -23.89 -2.26
N ASN A 84 -6.88 -22.90 -1.40
CA ASN A 84 -5.62 -22.25 -1.07
C ASN A 84 -4.89 -21.74 -2.32
N ALA A 85 -5.64 -21.12 -3.24
CA ALA A 85 -5.10 -20.52 -4.46
C ALA A 85 -4.20 -19.33 -4.15
N ALA A 86 -3.28 -19.02 -5.05
CA ALA A 86 -2.59 -17.75 -5.06
C ALA A 86 -3.43 -16.68 -5.82
N PHE A 87 -3.41 -15.45 -5.34
CA PHE A 87 -4.14 -14.33 -5.92
C PHE A 87 -3.17 -13.25 -6.40
N LEU A 88 -3.14 -13.01 -7.71
CA LEU A 88 -2.37 -11.93 -8.32
C LEU A 88 -3.31 -10.83 -8.77
N MET A 89 -3.14 -9.63 -8.25
CA MET A 89 -3.89 -8.45 -8.63
C MET A 89 -2.98 -7.51 -9.41
N LEU A 90 -3.25 -7.35 -10.70
CA LEU A 90 -2.52 -6.45 -11.57
C LEU A 90 -3.30 -5.16 -11.73
N CYS A 91 -2.70 -4.05 -11.27
CA CYS A 91 -3.30 -2.72 -11.27
C CYS A 91 -2.82 -1.90 -12.46
N SER A 92 -3.70 -1.08 -13.00
CA SER A 92 -3.41 -0.09 -14.04
C SER A 92 -4.59 0.87 -14.17
N ASP A 93 -4.74 1.76 -13.19
CA ASP A 93 -5.89 2.67 -13.14
C ASP A 93 -5.65 3.90 -14.03
N ASP A 94 -6.53 4.15 -14.97
CA ASP A 94 -6.57 5.42 -15.72
C ASP A 94 -7.33 6.47 -14.91
N ILE A 95 -6.58 7.23 -14.10
CA ILE A 95 -7.13 8.20 -13.14
C ILE A 95 -7.91 9.30 -13.86
N ASP A 96 -7.44 9.77 -15.02
CA ASP A 96 -8.07 10.87 -15.75
C ASP A 96 -9.43 10.46 -16.33
N LEU A 97 -9.63 9.19 -16.57
CA LEU A 97 -10.89 8.64 -17.09
C LEU A 97 -12.07 8.80 -16.11
N MET A 98 -11.79 8.85 -14.80
CA MET A 98 -12.81 8.93 -13.76
C MET A 98 -13.13 10.35 -13.29
N ASN A 99 -12.52 11.38 -13.89
CA ASN A 99 -12.66 12.78 -13.46
C ASN A 99 -14.09 13.34 -13.57
N ASP A 100 -14.94 12.81 -14.43
CA ASP A 100 -16.35 13.20 -14.62
C ASP A 100 -17.34 12.35 -13.83
N ILE A 101 -16.85 11.36 -13.07
CA ILE A 101 -17.68 10.48 -12.24
C ILE A 101 -17.77 11.06 -10.82
N PRO A 102 -19.00 11.15 -10.24
CA PRO A 102 -19.15 11.52 -8.84
C PRO A 102 -18.38 10.58 -7.91
N GLU A 103 -17.60 11.15 -6.99
CA GLU A 103 -16.76 10.40 -6.03
C GLU A 103 -17.56 9.38 -5.21
N GLU A 104 -18.80 9.74 -4.86
CA GLU A 104 -19.71 8.89 -4.09
C GLU A 104 -19.98 7.56 -4.83
N LYS A 105 -20.14 7.60 -6.18
CA LYS A 105 -20.36 6.39 -6.98
C LYS A 105 -19.11 5.50 -7.03
N ILE A 106 -17.94 6.08 -7.16
CA ILE A 106 -16.65 5.35 -7.16
C ILE A 106 -16.47 4.65 -5.82
N THR A 107 -16.66 5.39 -4.72
CA THR A 107 -16.55 4.89 -3.35
C THR A 107 -17.58 3.81 -3.05
N LEU A 108 -18.82 4.02 -3.44
CA LEU A 108 -19.91 3.05 -3.28
C LEU A 108 -19.60 1.72 -3.96
N THR A 109 -19.15 1.79 -5.22
CA THR A 109 -18.83 0.61 -6.03
C THR A 109 -17.62 -0.14 -5.47
N SER A 110 -16.56 0.58 -5.09
CA SER A 110 -15.36 -0.01 -4.49
C SER A 110 -15.67 -0.71 -3.17
N ARG A 111 -16.46 -0.07 -2.30
CA ARG A 111 -16.89 -0.64 -1.02
C ARG A 111 -17.76 -1.89 -1.22
N HIS A 112 -18.69 -1.84 -2.18
CA HIS A 112 -19.53 -2.98 -2.52
C HIS A 112 -18.74 -4.17 -3.06
N ASN A 113 -17.83 -3.93 -4.00
CA ASN A 113 -16.94 -4.97 -4.57
C ASN A 113 -16.09 -5.63 -3.49
N ARG A 114 -15.56 -4.83 -2.55
CA ARG A 114 -14.80 -5.34 -1.41
C ARG A 114 -15.67 -6.24 -0.51
N ALA A 115 -16.89 -5.79 -0.19
CA ALA A 115 -17.82 -6.54 0.65
C ALA A 115 -18.40 -7.80 -0.03
N SER A 116 -18.36 -7.87 -1.36
CA SER A 116 -18.91 -9.01 -2.13
C SER A 116 -18.08 -10.30 -2.04
N ARG A 117 -16.85 -10.25 -1.50
CA ARG A 117 -15.88 -11.37 -1.44
C ARG A 117 -15.43 -11.65 0.00
N PRO A 118 -16.34 -11.92 0.95
CA PRO A 118 -16.02 -11.88 2.38
C PRO A 118 -15.02 -12.95 2.82
N LEU A 119 -15.13 -14.19 2.35
CA LEU A 119 -14.21 -15.26 2.72
C LEU A 119 -12.80 -14.99 2.19
N PHE A 120 -12.67 -14.63 0.91
CA PHE A 120 -11.36 -14.26 0.35
C PHE A 120 -10.71 -13.12 1.15
N ARG A 121 -11.47 -12.07 1.47
CA ARG A 121 -10.97 -10.92 2.24
C ARG A 121 -10.54 -11.30 3.65
N GLU A 122 -11.28 -12.17 4.31
CA GLU A 122 -10.90 -12.68 5.63
C GLU A 122 -9.58 -13.45 5.56
N MET A 123 -9.45 -14.39 4.61
CA MET A 123 -8.25 -15.18 4.44
C MET A 123 -7.05 -14.32 3.97
N GLN A 124 -7.28 -13.31 3.12
CA GLN A 124 -6.26 -12.34 2.71
C GLN A 124 -5.75 -11.52 3.90
N ARG A 125 -6.65 -11.02 4.74
CA ARG A 125 -6.33 -10.18 5.90
C ARG A 125 -5.42 -10.87 6.92
N VAL A 126 -5.52 -12.19 7.03
CA VAL A 126 -4.71 -13.01 7.96
C VAL A 126 -3.64 -13.83 7.24
N ASP A 127 -3.29 -13.47 6.00
CA ASP A 127 -2.28 -14.12 5.17
C ASP A 127 -2.44 -15.65 5.06
N GLU A 128 -3.69 -16.13 5.09
CA GLU A 128 -4.00 -17.55 4.92
C GLU A 128 -3.84 -17.99 3.46
N VAL A 129 -4.15 -17.12 2.51
CA VAL A 129 -3.92 -17.33 1.08
C VAL A 129 -2.79 -16.44 0.59
N PRO A 130 -1.88 -16.93 -0.28
CA PRO A 130 -0.89 -16.08 -0.92
C PRO A 130 -1.53 -15.06 -1.85
N TRP A 131 -1.08 -13.83 -1.76
CA TRP A 131 -1.54 -12.76 -2.64
C TRP A 131 -0.42 -11.77 -2.94
N CYS A 132 -0.51 -11.13 -4.09
CA CYS A 132 0.42 -10.07 -4.49
C CYS A 132 -0.30 -9.05 -5.36
N ILE A 133 0.01 -7.77 -5.13
CA ILE A 133 -0.40 -6.67 -5.99
C ILE A 133 0.82 -6.21 -6.77
N ALA A 134 0.66 -6.01 -8.07
CA ALA A 134 1.71 -5.48 -8.94
C ALA A 134 1.09 -4.55 -10.00
N LEU A 135 1.92 -3.68 -10.56
CA LEU A 135 1.51 -2.72 -11.57
C LEU A 135 1.81 -3.24 -12.97
N VAL A 136 0.90 -2.99 -13.89
CA VAL A 136 1.12 -3.21 -15.33
C VAL A 136 0.74 -1.94 -16.10
N PRO A 137 1.49 -1.54 -17.14
CA PRO A 137 1.13 -0.37 -17.89
C PRO A 137 -0.03 -0.64 -18.86
N THR A 138 -1.03 0.23 -18.85
CA THR A 138 -1.95 0.44 -19.97
C THR A 138 -1.63 1.74 -20.64
N LEU A 139 -2.07 1.94 -21.89
CA LEU A 139 -1.75 3.15 -22.65
C LEU A 139 -2.26 4.43 -21.97
N GLY A 140 -3.48 4.40 -21.41
CA GLY A 140 -4.06 5.55 -20.69
C GLY A 140 -3.24 5.94 -19.50
N TYR A 141 -2.96 4.98 -18.61
CA TYR A 141 -2.15 5.19 -17.43
C TYR A 141 -0.71 5.62 -17.76
N ALA A 142 -0.05 4.94 -18.72
CA ALA A 142 1.32 5.27 -19.12
C ALA A 142 1.43 6.70 -19.69
N LYS A 143 0.44 7.18 -20.47
CA LYS A 143 0.37 8.57 -20.94
C LYS A 143 0.23 9.58 -19.81
N LYS A 144 -0.44 9.23 -18.72
CA LYS A 144 -0.55 10.08 -17.52
C LYS A 144 0.81 10.28 -16.86
N VAL A 145 1.58 9.21 -16.72
CA VAL A 145 2.91 9.24 -16.10
C VAL A 145 3.95 9.87 -17.03
N PHE A 146 3.89 9.58 -18.33
CA PHE A 146 4.82 10.03 -19.37
C PHE A 146 4.11 10.79 -20.50
N PRO A 147 3.56 12.00 -20.23
CA PRO A 147 2.72 12.70 -21.21
C PRO A 147 3.46 13.13 -22.47
N ASP A 148 4.77 13.36 -22.38
CA ASP A 148 5.61 13.81 -23.50
C ASP A 148 6.36 12.67 -24.22
N SER A 149 6.15 11.42 -23.79
CA SER A 149 6.82 10.26 -24.38
C SER A 149 6.21 9.88 -25.73
N LEU A 150 7.08 9.42 -26.65
CA LEU A 150 6.68 8.82 -27.92
C LEU A 150 6.22 7.37 -27.77
N ASP A 151 6.69 6.68 -26.73
CA ASP A 151 6.29 5.32 -26.36
C ASP A 151 6.11 5.20 -24.85
N PRO A 152 5.02 5.76 -24.30
CA PRO A 152 4.80 5.83 -22.87
C PRO A 152 4.67 4.45 -22.21
N VAL A 153 4.18 3.43 -22.94
CA VAL A 153 4.07 2.07 -22.41
C VAL A 153 5.44 1.44 -22.20
N PHE A 154 6.36 1.67 -23.16
CA PHE A 154 7.75 1.21 -23.02
C PHE A 154 8.44 1.91 -21.85
N ASP A 155 8.33 3.24 -21.74
CA ASP A 155 8.94 4.00 -20.66
C ASP A 155 8.38 3.60 -19.27
N MET A 156 7.09 3.26 -19.25
CA MET A 156 6.45 2.77 -18.01
C MET A 156 6.95 1.37 -17.62
N TRP A 157 7.11 0.45 -18.59
CA TRP A 157 7.73 -0.85 -18.32
C TRP A 157 9.17 -0.70 -17.82
N ASP A 158 9.95 0.19 -18.44
CA ASP A 158 11.33 0.47 -18.00
C ASP A 158 11.37 0.98 -16.55
N ALA A 159 10.46 1.89 -16.19
CA ALA A 159 10.33 2.40 -14.83
C ALA A 159 9.92 1.29 -13.84
N ILE A 160 8.91 0.46 -14.18
CA ILE A 160 8.48 -0.68 -13.38
C ILE A 160 9.64 -1.65 -13.16
N PHE A 161 10.39 -2.00 -14.20
CA PHE A 161 11.50 -2.94 -14.11
C PHE A 161 12.63 -2.41 -13.24
N LYS A 162 12.92 -1.12 -13.28
CA LYS A 162 13.88 -0.47 -12.35
C LYS A 162 13.40 -0.56 -10.91
N CYS A 163 12.14 -0.20 -10.63
CA CYS A 163 11.58 -0.24 -9.29
C CYS A 163 11.51 -1.67 -8.73
N CYS A 164 11.22 -2.66 -9.60
CA CYS A 164 11.14 -4.07 -9.23
C CYS A 164 12.48 -4.82 -9.29
N LEU A 165 13.60 -4.11 -9.46
CA LEU A 165 14.96 -4.69 -9.50
C LEU A 165 15.16 -5.73 -10.61
N VAL A 166 14.39 -5.66 -11.70
CA VAL A 166 14.47 -6.65 -12.81
C VAL A 166 15.78 -6.54 -13.58
N TYR A 167 16.43 -5.36 -13.57
CA TYR A 167 17.70 -5.12 -14.25
C TYR A 167 18.94 -5.50 -13.44
N GLU A 168 18.77 -5.96 -12.21
CA GLU A 168 19.90 -6.50 -11.44
C GLU A 168 20.44 -7.78 -12.08
N GLU A 169 21.72 -8.07 -11.89
CA GLU A 169 22.35 -9.28 -12.42
C GLU A 169 21.62 -10.56 -11.97
N ASN A 170 21.14 -10.57 -10.73
CA ASN A 170 20.28 -11.59 -10.15
C ASN A 170 19.11 -10.92 -9.41
N PRO A 171 17.96 -10.68 -10.08
CA PRO A 171 16.81 -10.00 -9.48
C PRO A 171 16.28 -10.67 -8.20
N ILE A 172 16.38 -12.00 -8.13
CA ILE A 172 15.88 -12.78 -7.00
C ILE A 172 16.76 -12.58 -5.78
N GLU A 173 18.08 -12.65 -5.98
CA GLU A 173 19.05 -12.39 -4.91
C GLU A 173 18.93 -10.94 -4.41
N ALA A 174 18.71 -9.99 -5.31
CA ALA A 174 18.48 -8.59 -4.95
C ALA A 174 17.22 -8.44 -4.06
N TRP A 175 16.15 -9.14 -4.39
CA TRP A 175 14.94 -9.20 -3.55
C TRP A 175 15.18 -9.89 -2.21
N ASP A 176 15.90 -11.01 -2.18
CA ASP A 176 16.26 -11.69 -0.93
C ASP A 176 17.08 -10.79 -0.01
N MET A 177 18.02 -10.03 -0.59
CA MET A 177 18.82 -9.06 0.17
C MET A 177 17.94 -7.92 0.73
N LYS A 178 16.98 -7.42 -0.07
CA LYS A 178 16.02 -6.41 0.36
C LYS A 178 15.17 -6.91 1.52
N VAL A 179 14.56 -8.08 1.40
CA VAL A 179 13.75 -8.70 2.46
C VAL A 179 14.57 -8.89 3.73
N LYS A 180 15.80 -9.42 3.64
CA LYS A 180 16.70 -9.58 4.80
C LYS A 180 17.07 -8.25 5.44
N ARG A 181 17.33 -7.22 4.63
CA ARG A 181 17.61 -5.86 5.12
C ARG A 181 16.43 -5.32 5.92
N ASN A 182 15.22 -5.40 5.35
CA ASN A 182 14.02 -4.89 6.00
C ASN A 182 13.67 -5.70 7.27
N GLN A 183 13.86 -7.03 7.25
CA GLN A 183 13.72 -7.84 8.46
C GLN A 183 14.70 -7.41 9.56
N SER A 184 15.97 -7.19 9.22
CA SER A 184 16.96 -6.70 10.20
C SER A 184 16.59 -5.33 10.78
N ARG A 185 15.97 -4.45 9.98
CA ARG A 185 15.45 -3.15 10.45
C ARG A 185 14.27 -3.34 11.40
N CYS A 186 13.33 -4.21 11.05
CA CYS A 186 12.21 -4.58 11.94
C CYS A 186 12.73 -5.13 13.28
N ASP A 187 13.71 -6.05 13.25
CA ASP A 187 14.28 -6.64 14.46
C ASP A 187 14.93 -5.57 15.35
N LEU A 188 15.68 -4.62 14.77
CA LEU A 188 16.26 -3.51 15.51
C LEU A 188 15.19 -2.62 16.14
N LEU A 189 14.21 -2.20 15.39
CA LEU A 189 13.11 -1.34 15.86
C LEU A 189 12.27 -2.03 16.94
N ASN A 190 12.00 -3.33 16.77
CA ASN A 190 11.31 -4.17 17.74
C ASN A 190 12.10 -4.35 19.04
N ASN A 191 13.42 -4.44 18.96
CA ASN A 191 14.28 -4.54 20.13
C ASN A 191 14.34 -3.24 20.94
N TYR A 192 14.36 -2.08 20.26
CA TYR A 192 14.38 -0.78 20.96
C TYR A 192 13.04 -0.43 21.59
N GLN A 193 11.91 -0.86 21.04
CA GLN A 193 10.58 -0.52 21.55
C GLN A 193 10.46 0.99 21.85
N PHE A 194 10.67 1.84 20.84
CA PHE A 194 10.61 3.29 21.03
C PHE A 194 9.22 3.72 21.51
N GLN A 195 9.20 4.65 22.48
CA GLN A 195 7.97 5.27 22.95
C GLN A 195 7.52 6.36 21.99
N PHE A 196 8.48 7.16 21.47
CA PHE A 196 8.19 8.26 20.57
C PHE A 196 9.11 8.24 19.36
N LEU A 197 8.59 8.76 18.25
CA LEU A 197 9.33 9.11 17.05
C LEU A 197 9.20 10.62 16.84
N HIS A 198 10.31 11.32 16.64
CA HIS A 198 10.33 12.75 16.35
C HIS A 198 10.82 13.00 14.93
N TYR A 199 9.93 13.47 14.07
CA TYR A 199 10.17 13.77 12.66
C TYR A 199 10.47 15.24 12.48
N THR A 200 11.56 15.58 11.77
CA THR A 200 11.91 16.95 11.40
C THR A 200 12.48 17.02 9.99
N ASN A 201 12.16 18.07 9.22
CA ASN A 201 12.75 18.37 7.92
C ASN A 201 12.69 19.86 7.58
N SER A 202 13.30 20.28 6.46
CA SER A 202 13.34 21.67 6.00
C SER A 202 12.00 22.20 5.48
N LEU A 203 11.01 21.35 5.17
CA LEU A 203 9.66 21.79 4.81
C LEU A 203 8.90 22.39 6.00
N GLY A 204 9.40 22.18 7.22
CA GLY A 204 8.78 22.64 8.45
C GLY A 204 8.03 21.54 9.22
N THR A 205 8.18 20.28 8.83
CA THR A 205 7.71 19.14 9.62
C THR A 205 8.40 19.15 10.98
N ASP A 206 7.60 19.13 12.04
CA ASP A 206 7.99 18.97 13.44
C ASP A 206 6.86 18.18 14.12
N LEU A 207 6.97 16.84 14.09
CA LEU A 207 5.91 15.94 14.50
C LEU A 207 6.44 14.90 15.46
N ILE A 208 5.76 14.78 16.60
CA ILE A 208 6.01 13.72 17.59
C ILE A 208 4.90 12.69 17.50
N ILE A 209 5.28 11.43 17.34
CA ILE A 209 4.38 10.28 17.22
C ILE A 209 4.67 9.33 18.37
N GLU A 210 3.71 9.10 19.26
CA GLU A 210 3.77 8.06 20.29
C GLU A 210 3.43 6.70 19.65
N LEU A 211 4.19 5.66 20.04
CA LEU A 211 3.92 4.28 19.63
C LEU A 211 3.23 3.52 20.79
N PRO A 212 2.30 2.61 20.48
CA PRO A 212 1.68 1.76 21.50
C PRO A 212 2.73 0.91 22.20
N LYS A 213 2.47 0.55 23.43
CA LYS A 213 3.28 -0.46 24.13
C LYS A 213 3.15 -1.81 23.44
N ASN A 214 4.25 -2.53 23.26
CA ASN A 214 4.30 -3.79 22.52
C ASN A 214 3.92 -3.66 21.03
N HIS A 215 4.19 -2.49 20.44
CA HIS A 215 4.08 -2.35 18.98
C HIS A 215 5.06 -3.28 18.26
N ILE A 216 4.68 -3.70 17.07
CA ILE A 216 5.49 -4.56 16.21
C ILE A 216 5.73 -3.82 14.89
N TRP A 217 7.00 -3.75 14.49
CA TRP A 217 7.40 -3.34 13.16
C TRP A 217 7.38 -4.54 12.23
N SER A 218 6.74 -4.38 11.09
CA SER A 218 6.65 -5.35 9.99
C SER A 218 7.22 -4.72 8.73
N GLY A 219 7.57 -5.53 7.73
CA GLY A 219 8.12 -5.04 6.47
C GLY A 219 7.89 -6.02 5.31
N ALA A 220 8.47 -5.69 4.15
CA ALA A 220 8.43 -6.56 2.99
C ALA A 220 9.00 -7.95 3.33
N GLY A 221 8.25 -8.99 2.99
CA GLY A 221 8.66 -10.38 3.23
C GLY A 221 8.18 -10.90 4.57
N LYS A 222 6.91 -11.18 4.66
CA LYS A 222 6.32 -11.93 5.78
C LYS A 222 6.17 -13.40 5.40
N GLU A 223 5.87 -14.22 6.39
CA GLU A 223 5.50 -15.61 6.17
C GLU A 223 3.98 -15.76 6.28
N ASN A 224 3.42 -16.60 5.44
CA ASN A 224 2.03 -17.00 5.58
C ASN A 224 1.87 -18.01 6.75
N LYS A 225 0.65 -18.47 7.03
CA LYS A 225 0.36 -19.46 8.10
C LYS A 225 1.14 -20.78 7.96
N ASP A 226 1.58 -21.12 6.75
CA ASP A 226 2.34 -22.35 6.46
C ASP A 226 3.87 -22.13 6.58
N GLY A 227 4.32 -20.94 7.01
CA GLY A 227 5.73 -20.57 7.09
C GLY A 227 6.38 -20.31 5.73
N LEU A 228 5.58 -19.98 4.71
CA LEU A 228 6.06 -19.71 3.36
C LEU A 228 6.27 -18.21 3.15
N PRO A 229 7.37 -17.81 2.48
CA PRO A 229 7.65 -16.41 2.23
C PRO A 229 6.59 -15.79 1.31
N LEU A 230 6.11 -14.61 1.69
CA LEU A 230 5.06 -13.88 0.98
C LEU A 230 5.50 -12.43 0.76
N ILE A 231 5.45 -11.97 -0.49
CA ILE A 231 5.65 -10.57 -0.86
C ILE A 231 4.34 -10.04 -1.42
N VAL A 232 3.62 -9.28 -0.59
CA VAL A 232 2.23 -8.87 -0.90
C VAL A 232 2.15 -7.70 -1.88
N ASN A 233 3.19 -6.86 -1.93
CA ASN A 233 3.27 -5.69 -2.79
C ASN A 233 4.56 -5.71 -3.63
N MET A 234 4.43 -5.41 -4.92
CA MET A 234 5.57 -5.36 -5.83
C MET A 234 5.57 -4.02 -6.59
N PRO A 235 6.52 -3.13 -6.24
CA PRO A 235 7.56 -3.24 -5.24
C PRO A 235 7.07 -2.98 -3.80
N SER A 236 7.92 -3.28 -2.80
CA SER A 236 7.77 -2.84 -1.41
C SER A 236 9.15 -2.50 -0.84
N GLU A 237 9.28 -1.32 -0.24
CA GLU A 237 10.54 -0.81 0.32
C GLU A 237 10.45 -0.60 1.83
N GLU A 238 9.26 -0.62 2.38
CA GLU A 238 8.93 -0.15 3.71
C GLU A 238 9.21 -1.13 4.84
N VAL A 239 9.40 -0.56 6.03
CA VAL A 239 9.12 -1.16 7.32
C VAL A 239 8.12 -0.27 8.06
N PHE A 240 7.04 -0.82 8.57
CA PHE A 240 5.91 -0.07 9.09
C PHE A 240 5.42 -0.57 10.43
N THR A 241 4.71 0.30 11.15
CA THR A 241 3.98 0.00 12.37
C THR A 241 2.76 0.90 12.51
N SER A 242 1.88 0.61 13.46
CA SER A 242 0.75 1.47 13.78
C SER A 242 1.07 2.39 14.95
N PRO A 243 0.84 3.71 14.83
CA PRO A 243 1.03 4.66 15.92
C PRO A 243 -0.08 4.56 16.96
N LYS A 244 0.15 5.13 18.13
CA LYS A 244 -0.89 5.33 19.14
C LYS A 244 -1.79 6.48 18.68
N TYR A 245 -3.08 6.19 18.47
CA TYR A 245 -4.01 7.10 17.80
C TYR A 245 -4.12 8.48 18.48
N ASP A 246 -4.07 8.55 19.83
CA ASP A 246 -4.18 9.78 20.62
C ASP A 246 -2.80 10.39 21.01
N GLY A 247 -1.70 9.81 20.51
CA GLY A 247 -0.33 10.17 20.88
C GLY A 247 0.43 11.02 19.85
N VAL A 248 -0.25 11.64 18.86
CA VAL A 248 0.39 12.41 17.79
C VAL A 248 0.24 13.90 18.02
N ASN A 249 1.36 14.66 17.99
CA ASN A 249 1.35 16.10 18.21
C ASN A 249 2.36 16.80 17.31
N GLY A 250 1.98 17.96 16.74
CA GLY A 250 2.84 18.79 15.89
C GLY A 250 2.28 19.01 14.50
N ILE A 251 3.16 19.28 13.54
CA ILE A 251 2.80 19.56 12.16
C ILE A 251 3.61 18.69 11.21
N VAL A 252 2.97 18.20 10.16
CA VAL A 252 3.61 17.45 9.07
C VAL A 252 3.24 18.07 7.72
N TYR A 253 4.23 18.17 6.85
CA TYR A 253 4.08 18.63 5.47
C TYR A 253 4.25 17.45 4.51
N SER A 254 3.39 17.38 3.49
CA SER A 254 3.55 16.41 2.41
C SER A 254 4.83 16.70 1.61
N ALA A 255 5.59 15.64 1.30
CA ALA A 255 6.77 15.71 0.46
C ALA A 255 6.47 15.48 -1.02
N ARG A 256 5.32 14.87 -1.32
CA ARG A 256 4.86 14.55 -2.68
C ARG A 256 3.35 14.82 -2.81
N PRO A 257 2.84 14.98 -4.03
CA PRO A 257 1.40 15.02 -4.29
C PRO A 257 0.72 13.72 -3.82
N LEU A 258 -0.55 13.83 -3.43
CA LEU A 258 -1.42 12.70 -3.14
C LEU A 258 -2.51 12.61 -4.20
N VAL A 259 -2.75 11.42 -4.72
CA VAL A 259 -3.94 11.11 -5.51
C VAL A 259 -4.97 10.45 -4.60
N TYR A 260 -6.11 11.09 -4.41
CA TYR A 260 -7.20 10.56 -3.60
C TYR A 260 -8.50 10.64 -4.38
N SER A 261 -9.18 9.50 -4.57
CA SER A 261 -10.42 9.40 -5.34
C SER A 261 -10.33 10.05 -6.74
N GLY A 262 -9.19 9.91 -7.42
CA GLY A 262 -8.94 10.48 -8.75
C GLY A 262 -8.55 11.97 -8.76
N ALA A 263 -8.54 12.65 -7.61
CA ALA A 263 -8.16 14.05 -7.51
C ALA A 263 -6.71 14.20 -7.01
N LEU A 264 -5.99 15.15 -7.63
CA LEU A 264 -4.62 15.47 -7.23
C LEU A 264 -4.63 16.54 -6.13
N ILE A 265 -4.01 16.23 -5.01
CA ILE A 265 -3.83 17.11 -3.85
C ILE A 265 -2.36 17.49 -3.74
N ASN A 266 -2.04 18.78 -3.67
CA ASN A 266 -0.68 19.28 -3.69
C ASN A 266 -0.35 20.17 -2.50
N ASN A 267 0.92 20.10 -2.05
CA ASN A 267 1.52 20.98 -1.06
C ASN A 267 0.61 21.15 0.16
N PHE A 268 0.35 20.04 0.84
CA PHE A 268 -0.57 20.03 1.97
C PHE A 268 0.15 19.76 3.29
N SER A 269 -0.53 20.07 4.37
CA SER A 269 -0.07 19.82 5.72
C SER A 269 -1.22 19.49 6.66
N PHE A 270 -0.90 18.68 7.68
CA PHE A 270 -1.77 18.39 8.80
C PHE A 270 -1.13 18.84 10.10
N ARG A 271 -1.93 19.50 10.95
CA ARG A 271 -1.57 19.78 12.34
C ARG A 271 -2.33 18.85 13.27
N PHE A 272 -1.60 18.19 14.13
CA PHE A 272 -2.14 17.25 15.11
C PHE A 272 -2.08 17.81 16.53
N GLU A 273 -3.12 17.53 17.30
CA GLU A 273 -3.17 17.75 18.75
C GLU A 273 -3.87 16.54 19.39
N ASN A 274 -3.16 15.87 20.32
CA ASN A 274 -3.63 14.64 20.97
C ASN A 274 -4.14 13.61 19.95
N GLY A 275 -3.37 13.40 18.89
CA GLY A 275 -3.63 12.45 17.81
C GLY A 275 -4.59 12.94 16.72
N LYS A 276 -5.42 13.92 17.00
CA LYS A 276 -6.44 14.39 16.07
C LYS A 276 -5.92 15.48 15.15
N VAL A 277 -6.25 15.38 13.86
CA VAL A 277 -6.05 16.48 12.91
C VAL A 277 -6.96 17.64 13.30
N ILE A 278 -6.36 18.79 13.64
CA ILE A 278 -7.06 20.04 14.03
C ILE A 278 -6.99 21.11 12.96
N GLU A 279 -6.06 21.03 12.03
CA GLU A 279 -5.91 21.95 10.91
C GLU A 279 -5.43 21.21 9.67
N VAL A 280 -6.05 21.51 8.53
CA VAL A 280 -5.67 21.04 7.19
C VAL A 280 -5.36 22.25 6.33
N LYS A 281 -4.25 22.22 5.62
CA LYS A 281 -3.91 23.21 4.59
C LYS A 281 -3.47 22.50 3.33
N ALA A 282 -3.88 22.98 2.17
CA ALA A 282 -3.40 22.52 0.87
C ALA A 282 -3.43 23.65 -0.15
N GLU A 283 -2.47 23.67 -1.06
CA GLU A 283 -2.49 24.59 -2.19
C GLU A 283 -3.59 24.19 -3.19
N LYS A 284 -3.75 22.86 -3.40
CA LYS A 284 -4.79 22.27 -4.25
C LYS A 284 -5.42 21.09 -3.51
N GLY A 285 -6.76 20.97 -3.54
CA GLY A 285 -7.49 19.83 -2.98
C GLY A 285 -7.79 19.92 -1.48
N GLN A 286 -7.76 21.11 -0.87
CA GLN A 286 -8.02 21.28 0.57
C GLN A 286 -9.38 20.74 0.99
N GLU A 287 -10.45 21.04 0.25
CA GLU A 287 -11.80 20.57 0.57
C GLU A 287 -11.91 19.05 0.56
N ILE A 288 -11.16 18.40 -0.35
CA ILE A 288 -11.10 16.94 -0.45
C ILE A 288 -10.51 16.34 0.83
N LEU A 289 -9.37 16.88 1.31
CA LEU A 289 -8.75 16.45 2.57
C LEU A 289 -9.66 16.72 3.77
N GLU A 290 -10.33 17.88 3.81
CA GLU A 290 -11.27 18.19 4.88
C GLU A 290 -12.48 17.25 4.92
N ASN A 291 -12.93 16.77 3.78
CA ASN A 291 -14.00 15.77 3.67
C ASN A 291 -13.48 14.38 4.06
N MET A 292 -12.28 14.00 3.61
CA MET A 292 -11.64 12.74 3.94
C MET A 292 -11.52 12.54 5.45
N ILE A 293 -11.03 13.53 6.21
CA ILE A 293 -10.89 13.44 7.67
C ILE A 293 -12.22 13.46 8.44
N LYS A 294 -13.35 13.72 7.75
CA LYS A 294 -14.71 13.70 8.31
C LYS A 294 -15.49 12.43 7.96
N THR A 295 -14.89 11.50 7.20
CA THR A 295 -15.56 10.27 6.75
C THR A 295 -16.10 9.43 7.92
N ASP A 296 -15.32 9.29 8.96
CA ASP A 296 -15.70 8.73 10.26
C ASP A 296 -14.83 9.30 11.38
N GLU A 297 -15.04 8.85 12.62
CA GLU A 297 -14.28 9.35 13.78
C GLU A 297 -12.78 9.07 13.66
N GLY A 298 -12.40 7.88 13.16
CA GLY A 298 -11.01 7.45 13.01
C GLY A 298 -10.27 8.11 11.85
N ALA A 299 -10.98 8.63 10.85
CA ALA A 299 -10.39 9.22 9.65
C ALA A 299 -9.48 10.44 9.92
N SER A 300 -9.62 11.06 11.09
CA SER A 300 -8.81 12.22 11.50
C SER A 300 -7.60 11.87 12.37
N TYR A 301 -7.26 10.58 12.50
CA TYR A 301 -6.13 10.08 13.29
C TYR A 301 -5.18 9.27 12.42
N LEU A 302 -3.91 9.20 12.81
CA LEU A 302 -2.98 8.31 12.11
C LEU A 302 -3.28 6.83 12.42
N GLY A 303 -3.13 5.99 11.40
CA GLY A 303 -3.22 4.53 11.46
C GLY A 303 -1.90 3.84 11.15
N GLU A 304 -0.99 4.53 10.43
CA GLU A 304 0.28 3.95 10.02
C GLU A 304 1.43 4.94 10.11
N VAL A 305 2.61 4.37 10.39
CA VAL A 305 3.93 5.00 10.27
C VAL A 305 4.81 4.06 9.47
N ALA A 306 5.27 4.49 8.30
CA ALA A 306 6.14 3.71 7.42
C ALA A 306 7.49 4.40 7.20
N LEU A 307 8.55 3.62 7.26
CA LEU A 307 9.93 4.05 7.10
C LEU A 307 10.48 3.48 5.79
N VAL A 308 10.82 4.36 4.87
CA VAL A 308 11.38 4.05 3.55
C VAL A 308 12.57 4.97 3.30
N ASP A 309 13.70 4.41 2.86
CA ASP A 309 14.85 5.23 2.47
C ASP A 309 14.48 6.20 1.36
N TYR A 310 14.92 7.45 1.47
CA TYR A 310 14.82 8.40 0.35
C TYR A 310 15.64 7.92 -0.85
N ASP A 311 16.77 7.25 -0.61
CA ASP A 311 17.54 6.55 -1.64
C ASP A 311 16.92 5.16 -1.91
N SER A 312 15.71 5.15 -2.47
CA SER A 312 15.00 3.94 -2.90
C SER A 312 14.98 3.83 -4.43
N PRO A 313 14.83 2.63 -5.00
CA PRO A 313 14.68 2.46 -6.45
C PRO A 313 13.57 3.32 -7.03
N ILE A 314 12.46 3.49 -6.33
CA ILE A 314 11.31 4.29 -6.76
C ILE A 314 11.65 5.78 -6.71
N SER A 315 12.18 6.26 -5.58
CA SER A 315 12.58 7.66 -5.45
C SER A 315 13.59 8.09 -6.52
N ASN A 316 14.53 7.22 -6.81
CA ASN A 316 15.61 7.46 -7.77
C ASN A 316 15.14 7.58 -9.22
N THR A 317 13.92 7.12 -9.54
CA THR A 317 13.32 7.37 -10.87
C THR A 317 12.93 8.84 -11.05
N ASN A 318 12.70 9.60 -9.98
CA ASN A 318 12.12 10.93 -9.97
C ASN A 318 10.74 11.00 -10.66
N ILE A 319 10.02 9.89 -10.74
CA ILE A 319 8.70 9.78 -11.35
C ILE A 319 7.65 9.87 -10.24
N ILE A 320 6.53 10.55 -10.53
CA ILE A 320 5.28 10.42 -9.79
C ILE A 320 4.43 9.43 -10.57
N PHE A 321 4.15 8.28 -9.95
CA PHE A 321 3.42 7.22 -10.63
C PHE A 321 1.91 7.44 -10.61
N TYR A 322 1.39 8.34 -9.76
CA TYR A 322 -0.05 8.53 -9.52
C TYR A 322 -0.74 7.23 -9.10
N GLU A 323 0.01 6.35 -8.47
CA GLU A 323 -0.44 5.06 -7.96
C GLU A 323 0.17 4.85 -6.57
N THR A 324 -0.70 4.62 -5.58
CA THR A 324 -0.33 4.60 -4.17
C THR A 324 0.76 3.58 -3.88
N LEU A 325 0.65 2.35 -4.42
CA LEU A 325 1.64 1.29 -4.22
C LEU A 325 3.09 1.71 -4.53
N TYR A 326 3.28 2.56 -5.55
CA TYR A 326 4.60 3.06 -5.93
C TYR A 326 4.97 4.33 -5.18
N ASP A 327 4.06 5.30 -5.13
CA ASP A 327 4.36 6.61 -4.58
C ASP A 327 4.57 6.57 -3.06
N GLU A 328 3.86 5.71 -2.30
CA GLU A 328 4.10 5.48 -0.86
C GLU A 328 5.49 4.86 -0.62
N ASN A 329 5.90 3.91 -1.45
CA ASN A 329 7.20 3.24 -1.36
C ASN A 329 8.37 4.09 -1.91
N ALA A 330 8.13 5.33 -2.32
CA ALA A 330 9.18 6.26 -2.73
C ALA A 330 9.87 6.96 -1.55
N SER A 331 9.23 7.06 -0.37
CA SER A 331 9.81 7.71 0.81
C SER A 331 9.02 7.34 2.07
N CYS A 332 9.52 7.75 3.26
CA CYS A 332 8.74 7.65 4.48
C CYS A 332 7.34 8.24 4.27
N HIS A 333 6.33 7.52 4.72
CA HIS A 333 4.94 7.94 4.64
C HIS A 333 4.18 7.70 5.96
N LEU A 334 3.04 8.32 6.07
CA LEU A 334 2.10 8.16 7.17
C LEU A 334 0.72 7.90 6.56
N ALA A 335 -0.12 7.12 7.23
CA ALA A 335 -1.51 7.00 6.80
C ALA A 335 -2.47 7.59 7.81
N LEU A 336 -3.48 8.32 7.31
CA LEU A 336 -4.68 8.65 8.09
C LEU A 336 -5.68 7.49 8.00
N GLY A 337 -6.28 7.13 9.13
CA GLY A 337 -7.35 6.16 9.22
C GLY A 337 -6.99 4.87 9.93
N ASP A 338 -7.35 3.72 9.35
CA ASP A 338 -7.30 2.41 10.00
C ASP A 338 -5.88 1.94 10.32
N SER A 339 -5.73 1.28 11.46
CA SER A 339 -4.46 0.68 11.91
C SER A 339 -4.43 -0.82 11.62
N PHE A 340 -3.22 -1.38 11.57
CA PHE A 340 -3.02 -2.81 11.37
C PHE A 340 -2.93 -3.56 12.72
N PRO A 341 -3.86 -4.48 13.03
CA PRO A 341 -3.78 -5.30 14.22
C PRO A 341 -2.48 -6.09 14.36
N SER A 342 -1.88 -6.52 13.24
CA SER A 342 -0.58 -7.21 13.19
C SER A 342 0.59 -6.35 13.68
N CYS A 343 0.43 -5.03 13.78
CA CYS A 343 1.41 -4.11 14.34
C CYS A 343 1.37 -4.02 15.89
N LEU A 344 0.63 -4.90 16.54
CA LEU A 344 0.57 -5.03 17.99
C LEU A 344 0.74 -6.50 18.40
N LEU A 345 1.48 -6.76 19.46
CA LEU A 345 1.66 -8.12 19.98
C LEU A 345 0.29 -8.74 20.33
N ASP A 346 0.01 -9.91 19.75
CA ASP A 346 -1.27 -10.63 19.84
C ASP A 346 -2.48 -9.86 19.28
N GLY A 347 -2.28 -8.74 18.57
CA GLY A 347 -3.35 -7.86 18.12
C GLY A 347 -4.33 -8.52 17.14
N GLU A 348 -3.89 -9.49 16.35
CA GLU A 348 -4.78 -10.23 15.45
C GLU A 348 -5.85 -11.07 16.17
N ASN A 349 -5.64 -11.38 17.44
CA ASN A 349 -6.57 -12.13 18.29
C ASN A 349 -7.44 -11.21 19.16
N MET A 350 -7.26 -9.89 19.11
CA MET A 350 -7.98 -8.90 19.89
C MET A 350 -9.27 -8.46 19.21
N SER A 351 -10.29 -8.14 20.01
CA SER A 351 -11.47 -7.43 19.56
C SER A 351 -11.13 -5.98 19.16
N LYS A 352 -12.04 -5.32 18.45
CA LYS A 352 -11.87 -3.90 18.09
C LYS A 352 -11.73 -3.00 19.32
N GLU A 353 -12.50 -3.28 20.37
CA GLU A 353 -12.46 -2.57 21.63
C GLU A 353 -11.10 -2.73 22.31
N GLU A 354 -10.57 -3.94 22.41
CA GLU A 354 -9.24 -4.22 22.99
C GLU A 354 -8.12 -3.54 22.18
N LEU A 355 -8.18 -3.57 20.84
CA LEU A 355 -7.22 -2.86 19.99
C LEU A 355 -7.25 -1.35 20.26
N ARG A 356 -8.44 -0.75 20.42
CA ARG A 356 -8.60 0.67 20.73
C ARG A 356 -8.05 1.01 22.13
N GLU A 357 -8.25 0.18 23.11
CA GLU A 357 -7.68 0.33 24.47
C GLU A 357 -6.15 0.24 24.46
N CYS A 358 -5.58 -0.57 23.56
CA CYS A 358 -4.14 -0.66 23.33
C CYS A 358 -3.57 0.51 22.51
N GLY A 359 -4.41 1.39 21.99
CA GLY A 359 -4.01 2.60 21.28
C GLY A 359 -4.10 2.54 19.74
N LEU A 360 -4.62 1.47 19.14
CA LEU A 360 -4.77 1.39 17.69
C LEU A 360 -6.02 2.14 17.23
N ASN A 361 -5.89 2.83 16.11
CA ASN A 361 -7.00 3.52 15.47
C ASN A 361 -7.89 2.57 14.67
N GLN A 362 -9.14 2.95 14.49
CA GLN A 362 -10.11 2.22 13.69
C GLN A 362 -10.88 3.19 12.80
N SER A 363 -10.91 2.90 11.51
CA SER A 363 -11.58 3.71 10.50
C SER A 363 -12.05 2.86 9.32
N ASN A 364 -12.90 3.43 8.47
CA ASN A 364 -13.26 2.85 7.18
C ASN A 364 -12.34 3.37 6.05
N VAL A 365 -11.45 4.30 6.35
CA VAL A 365 -10.45 4.83 5.42
C VAL A 365 -9.05 4.42 5.88
N HIS A 366 -8.15 4.32 4.92
CA HIS A 366 -6.71 4.21 5.10
C HIS A 366 -6.09 4.94 3.91
N THR A 367 -5.39 6.04 4.18
CA THR A 367 -4.88 6.91 3.11
C THR A 367 -3.46 7.33 3.42
N ASP A 368 -2.54 6.82 2.63
CA ASP A 368 -1.10 7.08 2.73
C ASP A 368 -0.74 8.42 2.12
N PHE A 369 0.17 9.15 2.78
CA PHE A 369 0.73 10.39 2.26
C PHE A 369 2.23 10.48 2.59
N MET A 370 3.02 10.86 1.60
CA MET A 370 4.46 10.86 1.67
C MET A 370 4.98 12.08 2.43
N VAL A 371 5.88 11.84 3.39
CA VAL A 371 6.50 12.86 4.26
C VAL A 371 8.02 12.87 4.17
N GLY A 372 8.61 11.84 3.55
CA GLY A 372 10.06 11.66 3.42
C GLY A 372 10.68 12.66 2.44
N THR A 373 11.65 13.44 2.92
CA THR A 373 12.50 14.34 2.14
C THR A 373 13.97 13.89 2.22
N SER A 374 14.81 14.40 1.31
CA SER A 374 16.25 14.11 1.33
C SER A 374 16.99 14.57 2.59
N ASP A 375 16.37 15.40 3.42
CA ASP A 375 16.91 15.92 4.68
C ASP A 375 16.07 15.47 5.90
N LEU A 376 15.12 14.53 5.70
CA LEU A 376 14.32 14.00 6.81
C LEU A 376 15.22 13.42 7.89
N LYS A 377 14.96 13.84 9.14
CA LYS A 377 15.55 13.29 10.34
C LYS A 377 14.45 12.67 11.21
N ILE A 378 14.70 11.46 11.72
CA ILE A 378 13.81 10.78 12.67
C ILE A 378 14.64 10.36 13.87
N ILE A 379 14.24 10.80 15.07
CA ILE A 379 14.80 10.39 16.33
C ILE A 379 13.80 9.49 17.04
N GLY A 380 14.23 8.27 17.42
CA GLY A 380 13.48 7.40 18.30
C GLY A 380 13.83 7.70 19.76
N ILE A 381 12.83 7.79 20.61
CA ILE A 381 12.98 8.03 22.06
C ILE A 381 12.41 6.79 22.79
N THR A 382 13.25 6.12 23.56
CA THR A 382 12.86 4.93 24.32
C THR A 382 12.05 5.28 25.58
N PHE A 383 11.44 4.30 26.25
CA PHE A 383 10.66 4.51 27.47
C PHE A 383 11.48 5.03 28.67
N ASP A 384 12.80 4.85 28.67
CA ASP A 384 13.73 5.40 29.66
C ASP A 384 14.36 6.74 29.23
N GLY A 385 13.94 7.28 28.07
CA GLY A 385 14.33 8.60 27.57
C GLY A 385 15.64 8.61 26.78
N GLU A 386 16.18 7.47 26.37
CA GLU A 386 17.34 7.40 25.49
C GLU A 386 16.94 7.79 24.06
N GLU A 387 17.72 8.69 23.43
CA GLU A 387 17.52 9.11 22.04
C GLU A 387 18.43 8.33 21.10
N LYS A 388 17.85 7.85 19.99
CA LYS A 388 18.59 7.19 18.89
C LYS A 388 18.23 7.83 17.55
N ASN A 389 19.20 8.14 16.72
CA ASN A 389 18.93 8.53 15.34
C ASN A 389 18.52 7.28 14.54
N ILE A 390 17.27 7.29 14.04
CA ILE A 390 16.73 6.25 13.15
C ILE A 390 17.00 6.63 11.70
N PHE A 391 16.67 7.88 11.33
CA PHE A 391 16.92 8.45 10.00
C PHE A 391 17.77 9.71 10.09
N GLU A 392 18.67 9.84 9.13
CA GLU A 392 19.45 11.05 8.88
C GLU A 392 19.63 11.22 7.36
N ASN A 393 19.49 12.46 6.87
CA ASN A 393 19.51 12.75 5.43
C ASN A 393 18.55 11.83 4.63
N GLY A 394 17.34 11.64 5.15
CA GLY A 394 16.29 10.85 4.51
C GLY A 394 16.52 9.34 4.47
N ASN A 395 17.56 8.81 5.11
CA ASN A 395 17.89 7.38 5.04
C ASN A 395 18.06 6.75 6.42
N PHE A 396 17.77 5.46 6.49
CA PHE A 396 17.86 4.66 7.72
C PHE A 396 19.31 4.45 8.14
N ILE A 397 19.66 4.83 9.37
CA ILE A 397 21.01 4.74 9.90
C ILE A 397 21.13 3.98 11.23
N LEU A 398 20.01 3.59 11.85
CA LEU A 398 19.99 2.85 13.12
C LEU A 398 20.78 1.53 12.99
N ARG A 399 21.62 1.23 13.99
CA ARG A 399 22.48 0.05 14.04
C ARG A 399 22.37 -0.67 15.38
#